data_cbd761617e03ab24b898118a381afacb
#
_entry.id   cbd761617e03ab24b898118a381afacb
#
_cell.length_a   1.000
_cell.length_b   1.000
_cell.length_c   1.000
_cell.angle_alpha   90.00
_cell.angle_beta   90.00
_cell.angle_gamma   90.00
#
_symmetry.space_group_name_H-M   'P 1'
#
loop_
_entity.id
_entity.type
_entity.pdbx_description
1 polymer ?
#
loop_
_entity_poly.entity_id
_entity_poly.type
_entity_poly.pdbx_seq_one_letter_code
_entity_poly.pdbx_strand_id
1 'polypeptide(L)'
;MLQRIESFYDAVPRSSARAEEFGPLTLFVREGEGWPFYARPALGHTGDVPVEAVEAVRARQRELGVPEAFEWVAETTPGLRAAVEASGLTVHEHPLMVLEGEGTAVPVPEGMTVRMVGADDAALESAVAAPYAAFGAEPQPGTAEHVAGRITAGLTALAAAYDPQGRALAAGQHQPVGAVTEIVGVGTVPSARRRGLGLAVTAALVADARARGTELVFLSASDADVARLYGRLGFRTVATALIAES
;
A
#
# COMPACT_ATOMS: atom_id res chain seq x y z
N MET A 1 13.87 -2.46 12.62
CA MET A 1 13.01 -2.79 11.47
C MET A 1 11.70 -2.01 11.55
N LEU A 2 10.82 -2.22 12.54
CA LEU A 2 9.54 -1.51 12.63
C LEU A 2 9.69 0.00 12.62
N GLN A 3 10.69 0.57 13.29
CA GLN A 3 10.96 2.01 13.24
C GLN A 3 11.21 2.53 11.82
N ARG A 4 11.83 1.74 10.93
CA ARG A 4 12.02 2.11 9.52
C ARG A 4 10.69 2.09 8.76
N ILE A 5 9.81 1.14 9.08
CA ILE A 5 8.45 1.07 8.52
C ILE A 5 7.61 2.26 8.99
N GLU A 6 7.68 2.63 10.28
CA GLU A 6 7.00 3.82 10.80
C GLU A 6 7.47 5.10 10.12
N SER A 7 8.80 5.26 9.94
CA SER A 7 9.35 6.40 9.20
C SER A 7 8.91 6.42 7.73
N PHE A 8 8.77 5.25 7.11
CA PHE A 8 8.25 5.12 5.76
C PHE A 8 6.78 5.54 5.69
N TYR A 9 5.93 5.04 6.58
CA TYR A 9 4.51 5.37 6.63
C TYR A 9 4.23 6.85 6.94
N ASP A 10 5.13 7.52 7.65
CA ASP A 10 5.06 8.97 7.84
C ASP A 10 5.51 9.73 6.56
N ALA A 11 6.55 9.25 5.87
CA ALA A 11 7.14 9.95 4.74
C ALA A 11 6.31 9.85 3.44
N VAL A 12 5.71 8.69 3.16
CA VAL A 12 4.96 8.45 1.91
C VAL A 12 3.83 9.45 1.71
N PRO A 13 2.90 9.67 2.67
CA PRO A 13 1.82 10.63 2.48
C PRO A 13 2.31 12.05 2.25
N ARG A 14 3.40 12.47 2.90
CA ARG A 14 3.95 13.84 2.79
C ARG A 14 4.36 14.23 1.37
N SER A 15 4.49 13.29 0.46
CA SER A 15 4.75 13.58 -0.97
C SER A 15 3.53 14.15 -1.71
N SER A 16 2.32 14.02 -1.16
CA SER A 16 1.06 14.41 -1.80
C SER A 16 -0.07 14.72 -0.81
N ALA A 17 0.27 15.03 0.43
CA ALA A 17 -0.66 15.43 1.47
C ALA A 17 -0.04 16.50 2.37
N ARG A 18 -0.87 17.39 2.87
CA ARG A 18 -0.49 18.19 4.04
C ARG A 18 -0.73 17.35 5.30
N ALA A 19 0.12 17.54 6.30
CA ALA A 19 -0.02 16.93 7.61
C ALA A 19 -0.66 17.92 8.59
N GLU A 20 -1.68 17.47 9.31
CA GLU A 20 -2.31 18.21 10.40
C GLU A 20 -2.05 17.47 11.72
N GLU A 21 -1.47 18.16 12.72
CA GLU A 21 -1.05 17.54 13.97
C GLU A 21 -2.18 17.61 15.03
N PHE A 22 -2.46 16.47 15.65
CA PHE A 22 -3.46 16.31 16.71
C PHE A 22 -2.83 15.69 17.98
N GLY A 23 -1.76 16.30 18.46
CA GLY A 23 -1.01 15.79 19.61
C GLY A 23 -0.35 14.43 19.30
N PRO A 24 -0.90 13.31 19.83
CA PRO A 24 -0.33 11.98 19.58
C PRO A 24 -0.60 11.44 18.16
N LEU A 25 -1.40 12.12 17.35
CA LEU A 25 -1.82 11.69 16.02
C LEU A 25 -1.46 12.73 14.95
N THR A 26 -1.18 12.25 13.75
CA THR A 26 -1.02 13.04 12.53
C THR A 26 -2.09 12.63 11.54
N LEU A 27 -2.89 13.58 11.06
CA LEU A 27 -3.83 13.40 9.96
C LEU A 27 -3.17 13.82 8.65
N PHE A 28 -3.12 12.93 7.68
CA PHE A 28 -2.69 13.25 6.33
C PHE A 28 -3.89 13.56 5.44
N VAL A 29 -3.97 14.80 4.98
CA VAL A 29 -5.05 15.27 4.09
C VAL A 29 -4.49 15.36 2.67
N ARG A 30 -5.00 14.52 1.78
CA ARG A 30 -4.55 14.47 0.38
C ARG A 30 -4.70 15.83 -0.29
N GLU A 31 -3.71 16.20 -1.06
CA GLU A 31 -3.72 17.32 -1.97
C GLU A 31 -3.68 16.79 -3.42
N GLY A 32 -4.73 17.07 -4.20
CA GLY A 32 -4.88 16.55 -5.56
C GLY A 32 -5.51 15.16 -5.64
N GLU A 33 -5.37 14.52 -6.82
CA GLU A 33 -6.01 13.26 -7.18
C GLU A 33 -5.40 12.04 -6.45
N GLY A 34 -6.19 10.99 -6.30
CA GLY A 34 -5.78 9.69 -5.77
C GLY A 34 -6.58 9.26 -4.54
N TRP A 35 -6.23 8.11 -3.99
CA TRP A 35 -6.87 7.57 -2.79
C TRP A 35 -6.71 8.51 -1.61
N PRO A 36 -7.75 8.70 -0.77
CA PRO A 36 -7.63 9.46 0.46
C PRO A 36 -6.56 8.84 1.36
N PHE A 37 -5.93 9.68 2.17
CA PHE A 37 -5.05 9.22 3.24
C PHE A 37 -5.83 9.08 4.55
N TYR A 38 -5.12 8.76 5.59
CA TYR A 38 -5.59 8.36 6.91
C TYR A 38 -4.91 9.18 8.00
N ALA A 39 -5.34 8.99 9.22
CA ALA A 39 -4.60 9.40 10.39
C ALA A 39 -3.76 8.25 10.95
N ARG A 40 -2.68 8.58 11.63
CA ARG A 40 -1.79 7.62 12.26
C ARG A 40 -1.13 8.21 13.50
N PRO A 41 -0.45 7.39 14.34
CA PRO A 41 0.40 7.92 15.41
C PRO A 41 1.42 8.90 14.87
N ALA A 42 1.60 10.03 15.55
CA ALA A 42 2.66 10.97 15.24
C ALA A 42 4.03 10.27 15.35
N LEU A 43 4.90 10.49 14.37
CA LEU A 43 6.19 9.81 14.31
C LEU A 43 7.00 10.07 15.59
N GLY A 44 7.42 8.97 16.23
CA GLY A 44 8.16 9.02 17.50
C GLY A 44 7.28 9.16 18.76
N HIS A 45 5.97 9.21 18.62
CA HIS A 45 5.09 9.15 19.79
C HIS A 45 5.19 7.77 20.47
N THR A 46 5.34 7.78 21.79
CA THR A 46 5.50 6.55 22.59
C THR A 46 4.53 6.48 23.78
N GLY A 47 3.66 7.46 23.92
CA GLY A 47 2.67 7.54 25.00
C GLY A 47 1.33 6.90 24.65
N ASP A 48 0.40 7.00 25.59
CA ASP A 48 -0.98 6.63 25.34
C ASP A 48 -1.65 7.59 24.36
N VAL A 49 -2.60 7.09 23.61
CA VAL A 49 -3.43 7.88 22.72
C VAL A 49 -4.84 7.94 23.32
N PRO A 50 -5.26 9.08 23.86
CA PRO A 50 -6.58 9.21 24.44
C PRO A 50 -7.68 9.21 23.37
N VAL A 51 -8.87 8.74 23.72
CA VAL A 51 -10.02 8.70 22.80
C VAL A 51 -10.39 10.09 22.27
N GLU A 52 -10.19 11.13 23.07
CA GLU A 52 -10.45 12.52 22.70
C GLU A 52 -9.58 12.97 21.51
N ALA A 53 -8.34 12.47 21.40
CA ALA A 53 -7.48 12.75 20.25
C ALA A 53 -8.00 12.06 18.99
N VAL A 54 -8.49 10.83 19.09
CA VAL A 54 -9.13 10.11 18.00
C VAL A 54 -10.40 10.83 17.53
N GLU A 55 -11.25 11.25 18.48
CA GLU A 55 -12.48 11.99 18.18
C GLU A 55 -12.21 13.35 17.51
N ALA A 56 -11.16 14.06 17.92
CA ALA A 56 -10.76 15.31 17.28
C ALA A 56 -10.35 15.10 15.82
N VAL A 57 -9.57 14.05 15.53
CA VAL A 57 -9.20 13.67 14.17
C VAL A 57 -10.44 13.31 13.34
N ARG A 58 -11.34 12.47 13.86
CA ARG A 58 -12.58 12.08 13.19
C ARG A 58 -13.47 13.28 12.89
N ALA A 59 -13.60 14.21 13.84
CA ALA A 59 -14.33 15.46 13.62
C ALA A 59 -13.73 16.23 12.43
N ARG A 60 -12.40 16.31 12.36
CA ARG A 60 -11.70 16.98 11.27
C ARG A 60 -11.88 16.27 9.93
N GLN A 61 -11.85 14.96 9.91
CA GLN A 61 -12.10 14.17 8.69
C GLN A 61 -13.53 14.42 8.18
N ARG A 62 -14.53 14.45 9.07
CA ARG A 62 -15.92 14.80 8.70
C ARG A 62 -16.06 16.22 8.16
N GLU A 63 -15.39 17.21 8.78
CA GLU A 63 -15.37 18.58 8.28
C GLU A 63 -14.80 18.69 6.86
N LEU A 64 -13.78 17.89 6.56
CA LEU A 64 -13.14 17.86 5.26
C LEU A 64 -13.90 17.01 4.22
N GLY A 65 -14.92 16.24 4.64
CA GLY A 65 -15.64 15.31 3.78
C GLY A 65 -14.79 14.14 3.28
N VAL A 66 -13.75 13.76 4.05
CA VAL A 66 -12.89 12.62 3.75
C VAL A 66 -13.27 11.42 4.63
N PRO A 67 -12.91 10.18 4.23
CA PRO A 67 -13.17 8.98 5.05
C PRO A 67 -12.59 9.10 6.45
N GLU A 68 -13.31 8.63 7.46
CA GLU A 68 -12.80 8.50 8.82
C GLU A 68 -11.94 7.24 8.90
N ALA A 69 -10.64 7.38 8.63
CA ALA A 69 -9.71 6.28 8.50
C ALA A 69 -8.44 6.47 9.35
N PHE A 70 -7.97 5.36 9.93
CA PHE A 70 -6.73 5.28 10.69
C PHE A 70 -5.94 4.06 10.26
N GLU A 71 -4.61 4.21 10.15
CA GLU A 71 -3.69 3.12 9.87
C GLU A 71 -2.47 3.18 10.79
N TRP A 72 -2.10 2.06 11.41
CA TRP A 72 -0.91 1.98 12.28
C TRP A 72 -0.40 0.55 12.43
N VAL A 73 0.76 0.41 13.05
CA VAL A 73 1.34 -0.89 13.43
C VAL A 73 1.00 -1.15 14.88
N ALA A 74 0.36 -2.29 15.17
CA ALA A 74 -0.12 -2.63 16.52
C ALA A 74 1.00 -2.64 17.56
N GLU A 75 2.16 -3.19 17.20
CA GLU A 75 3.30 -3.38 18.09
C GLU A 75 4.03 -2.08 18.45
N THR A 76 3.88 -1.03 17.63
CA THR A 76 4.51 0.28 17.89
C THR A 76 3.63 1.23 18.68
N THR A 77 2.30 1.08 18.57
CA THR A 77 1.32 1.90 19.32
C THR A 77 0.16 1.02 19.80
N PRO A 78 0.39 0.11 20.75
CA PRO A 78 -0.60 -0.90 21.17
C PRO A 78 -1.85 -0.30 21.82
N GLY A 79 -1.74 0.86 22.46
CA GLY A 79 -2.86 1.55 23.13
C GLY A 79 -3.87 2.20 22.17
N LEU A 80 -3.49 2.47 20.91
CA LEU A 80 -4.35 3.19 19.98
C LEU A 80 -5.62 2.40 19.62
N ARG A 81 -5.51 1.06 19.52
CA ARG A 81 -6.66 0.21 19.19
C ARG A 81 -7.87 0.47 20.07
N ALA A 82 -7.67 0.46 21.39
CA ALA A 82 -8.75 0.67 22.35
C ALA A 82 -9.41 2.05 22.18
N ALA A 83 -8.63 3.10 21.92
CA ALA A 83 -9.15 4.44 21.69
C ALA A 83 -9.95 4.53 20.37
N VAL A 84 -9.49 3.88 19.30
CA VAL A 84 -10.18 3.84 18.01
C VAL A 84 -11.50 3.06 18.11
N GLU A 85 -11.48 1.87 18.74
CA GLU A 85 -12.70 1.07 18.96
C GLU A 85 -13.70 1.81 19.88
N ALA A 86 -13.23 2.48 20.93
CA ALA A 86 -14.07 3.28 21.82
C ALA A 86 -14.73 4.47 21.08
N SER A 87 -14.11 4.98 20.03
CA SER A 87 -14.69 6.02 19.17
C SER A 87 -15.75 5.49 18.19
N GLY A 88 -15.97 4.15 18.12
CA GLY A 88 -17.00 3.50 17.32
C GLY A 88 -16.56 3.06 15.92
N LEU A 89 -15.25 3.07 15.62
CA LEU A 89 -14.71 2.50 14.37
C LEU A 89 -14.43 1.00 14.55
N THR A 90 -14.56 0.26 13.46
CA THR A 90 -14.14 -1.16 13.40
C THR A 90 -12.67 -1.24 13.01
N VAL A 91 -11.89 -2.04 13.75
CA VAL A 91 -10.46 -2.24 13.48
C VAL A 91 -10.24 -3.59 12.82
N HIS A 92 -9.58 -3.58 11.67
CA HIS A 92 -9.20 -4.77 10.91
C HIS A 92 -7.70 -5.03 11.05
N GLU A 93 -7.34 -6.31 11.15
CA GLU A 93 -5.96 -6.78 11.30
C GLU A 93 -5.43 -7.33 9.98
N HIS A 94 -4.24 -6.89 9.61
CA HIS A 94 -3.55 -7.30 8.39
C HIS A 94 -2.13 -7.77 8.72
N PRO A 95 -1.70 -8.98 8.29
CA PRO A 95 -0.32 -9.41 8.46
C PRO A 95 0.65 -8.43 7.82
N LEU A 96 1.49 -7.76 8.62
CA LEU A 96 2.59 -6.93 8.13
C LEU A 96 3.80 -7.83 7.89
N MET A 97 4.24 -7.90 6.64
CA MET A 97 5.24 -8.85 6.19
C MET A 97 6.48 -8.16 5.63
N VAL A 98 7.64 -8.72 5.90
CA VAL A 98 8.93 -8.25 5.38
C VAL A 98 9.57 -9.35 4.56
N LEU A 99 10.18 -8.97 3.45
CA LEU A 99 10.95 -9.87 2.60
C LEU A 99 12.28 -10.24 3.26
N GLU A 100 12.54 -11.53 3.42
CA GLU A 100 13.84 -12.06 3.84
C GLU A 100 14.68 -12.46 2.63
N GLY A 101 15.93 -12.01 2.62
CA GLY A 101 16.86 -12.26 1.51
C GLY A 101 16.48 -11.54 0.21
N GLU A 102 16.83 -12.14 -0.91
CA GLU A 102 16.67 -11.55 -2.25
C GLU A 102 15.28 -11.77 -2.85
N GLY A 103 14.46 -12.57 -2.21
CA GLY A 103 13.18 -13.01 -2.75
C GLY A 103 13.31 -14.26 -3.64
N THR A 104 12.20 -14.93 -3.88
CA THR A 104 12.13 -16.14 -4.70
C THR A 104 11.57 -15.80 -6.07
N ALA A 105 12.30 -16.17 -7.12
CA ALA A 105 11.78 -16.08 -8.48
C ALA A 105 10.61 -17.05 -8.66
N VAL A 106 9.58 -16.58 -9.35
CA VAL A 106 8.42 -17.42 -9.72
C VAL A 106 8.28 -17.46 -11.24
N PRO A 107 7.84 -18.59 -11.80
CA PRO A 107 7.62 -18.68 -13.23
C PRO A 107 6.47 -17.76 -13.65
N VAL A 108 6.64 -17.10 -14.78
CA VAL A 108 5.55 -16.37 -15.43
C VAL A 108 4.57 -17.40 -16.00
N PRO A 109 3.26 -17.29 -15.72
CA PRO A 109 2.27 -18.20 -16.27
C PRO A 109 2.30 -18.25 -17.81
N GLU A 110 2.07 -19.44 -18.38
CA GLU A 110 2.10 -19.65 -19.83
C GLU A 110 1.17 -18.68 -20.57
N GLY A 111 1.65 -18.15 -21.69
CA GLY A 111 0.93 -17.16 -22.50
C GLY A 111 0.84 -15.78 -21.88
N MET A 112 1.51 -15.52 -20.76
CA MET A 112 1.52 -14.20 -20.10
C MET A 112 2.88 -13.54 -20.24
N THR A 113 2.89 -12.20 -20.19
CA THR A 113 4.10 -11.39 -20.06
C THR A 113 4.01 -10.58 -18.78
N VAL A 114 5.04 -10.62 -17.94
CA VAL A 114 5.14 -9.77 -16.74
C VAL A 114 6.31 -8.82 -16.90
N ARG A 115 6.07 -7.53 -16.72
CA ARG A 115 7.10 -6.51 -16.88
C ARG A 115 6.81 -5.25 -16.06
N MET A 116 7.86 -4.45 -15.86
CA MET A 116 7.72 -3.09 -15.37
C MET A 116 7.06 -2.21 -16.43
N VAL A 117 6.32 -1.20 -15.99
CA VAL A 117 5.52 -0.27 -16.83
C VAL A 117 6.08 1.14 -16.63
N GLY A 118 6.55 1.75 -17.72
CA GLY A 118 7.04 3.12 -17.72
C GLY A 118 5.93 4.16 -17.79
N ALA A 119 6.28 5.42 -17.55
CA ALA A 119 5.34 6.55 -17.59
C ALA A 119 4.74 6.77 -19.00
N ASP A 120 5.52 6.51 -20.06
CA ASP A 120 5.10 6.68 -21.45
C ASP A 120 4.64 5.37 -22.10
N ASP A 121 4.39 4.32 -21.31
CA ASP A 121 3.99 3.01 -21.80
C ASP A 121 2.55 3.06 -22.33
N ALA A 122 2.35 2.63 -23.58
CA ALA A 122 1.02 2.58 -24.20
C ALA A 122 0.00 1.70 -23.45
N ALA A 123 0.48 0.77 -22.60
CA ALA A 123 -0.37 -0.09 -21.78
C ALA A 123 -0.57 0.45 -20.34
N LEU A 124 -0.11 1.67 -20.04
CA LEU A 124 -0.19 2.25 -18.68
C LEU A 124 -1.63 2.31 -18.16
N GLU A 125 -2.58 2.80 -18.95
CA GLU A 125 -4.00 2.87 -18.56
C GLU A 125 -4.54 1.49 -18.17
N SER A 126 -4.25 0.48 -19.00
CA SER A 126 -4.68 -0.90 -18.71
C SER A 126 -4.04 -1.46 -17.44
N ALA A 127 -2.76 -1.16 -17.20
CA ALA A 127 -2.04 -1.59 -16.00
C ALA A 127 -2.59 -0.90 -14.74
N VAL A 128 -2.90 0.39 -14.82
CA VAL A 128 -3.52 1.15 -13.72
C VAL A 128 -4.93 0.66 -13.43
N ALA A 129 -5.72 0.33 -14.45
CA ALA A 129 -7.11 -0.12 -14.28
C ALA A 129 -7.22 -1.52 -13.64
N ALA A 130 -6.24 -2.41 -13.82
CA ALA A 130 -6.34 -3.79 -13.37
C ALA A 130 -6.53 -3.95 -11.85
N PRO A 131 -5.81 -3.26 -10.95
CA PRO A 131 -6.07 -3.29 -9.52
C PRO A 131 -7.45 -2.72 -9.13
N TYR A 132 -7.90 -1.64 -9.78
CA TYR A 132 -9.25 -1.09 -9.54
C TYR A 132 -10.32 -2.15 -9.84
N ALA A 133 -10.27 -2.78 -11.01
CA ALA A 133 -11.18 -3.86 -11.37
C ALA A 133 -11.09 -5.06 -10.41
N ALA A 134 -9.89 -5.35 -9.87
CA ALA A 134 -9.69 -6.40 -8.89
C ALA A 134 -10.41 -6.10 -7.56
N PHE A 135 -10.51 -4.84 -7.18
CA PHE A 135 -11.17 -4.37 -5.95
C PHE A 135 -12.62 -3.91 -6.18
N GLY A 136 -13.17 -4.11 -7.39
CA GLY A 136 -14.58 -3.77 -7.69
C GLY A 136 -14.82 -2.28 -7.90
N ALA A 137 -13.79 -1.53 -8.29
CA ALA A 137 -13.84 -0.10 -8.56
C ALA A 137 -13.40 0.21 -10.01
N GLU A 138 -13.52 1.46 -10.41
CA GLU A 138 -12.99 2.00 -11.65
C GLU A 138 -12.07 3.19 -11.34
N PRO A 139 -10.95 3.36 -12.09
CA PRO A 139 -10.10 4.52 -11.91
C PRO A 139 -10.86 5.79 -12.32
N GLN A 140 -10.64 6.87 -11.57
CA GLN A 140 -11.14 8.19 -11.95
C GLN A 140 -10.39 8.72 -13.18
N PRO A 141 -10.99 9.60 -14.00
CA PRO A 141 -10.27 10.30 -15.06
C PRO A 141 -9.01 10.96 -14.50
N GLY A 142 -7.89 10.88 -15.23
CA GLY A 142 -6.60 11.42 -14.78
C GLY A 142 -5.74 10.50 -13.89
N THR A 143 -6.29 9.35 -13.45
CA THR A 143 -5.53 8.42 -12.57
C THR A 143 -4.25 7.89 -13.25
N ALA A 144 -4.31 7.56 -14.53
CA ALA A 144 -3.14 7.06 -15.26
C ALA A 144 -2.06 8.14 -15.41
N GLU A 145 -2.44 9.36 -15.71
CA GLU A 145 -1.54 10.53 -15.78
C GLU A 145 -0.91 10.83 -14.43
N HIS A 146 -1.68 10.74 -13.35
CA HIS A 146 -1.16 10.88 -12.00
C HIS A 146 -0.11 9.81 -11.69
N VAL A 147 -0.38 8.55 -12.03
CA VAL A 147 0.58 7.44 -11.84
C VAL A 147 1.81 7.64 -12.72
N ALA A 148 1.67 8.09 -13.99
CA ALA A 148 2.79 8.43 -14.86
C ALA A 148 3.70 9.49 -14.23
N GLY A 149 3.11 10.56 -13.70
CA GLY A 149 3.85 11.61 -12.98
C GLY A 149 4.62 11.07 -11.79
N ARG A 150 4.02 10.18 -10.99
CA ARG A 150 4.69 9.53 -9.85
C ARG A 150 5.82 8.59 -10.28
N ILE A 151 5.65 7.84 -11.38
CA ILE A 151 6.71 7.00 -11.96
C ILE A 151 7.89 7.88 -12.40
N THR A 152 7.62 8.96 -13.12
CA THR A 152 8.64 9.92 -13.58
C THR A 152 9.39 10.56 -12.40
N ALA A 153 8.68 10.88 -11.33
CA ALA A 153 9.27 11.43 -10.11
C ALA A 153 10.00 10.38 -9.23
N GLY A 154 9.97 9.09 -9.60
CA GLY A 154 10.56 8.01 -8.81
C GLY A 154 9.83 7.69 -7.50
N LEU A 155 8.59 8.16 -7.34
CA LEU A 155 7.76 7.97 -6.15
C LEU A 155 6.97 6.65 -6.17
N THR A 156 6.92 5.99 -7.32
CA THR A 156 6.34 4.65 -7.48
C THR A 156 6.98 3.93 -8.66
N ALA A 157 6.92 2.61 -8.62
CA ALA A 157 7.21 1.74 -9.75
C ALA A 157 6.03 0.78 -9.93
N LEU A 158 5.61 0.58 -11.16
CA LEU A 158 4.45 -0.22 -11.53
C LEU A 158 4.90 -1.47 -12.31
N ALA A 159 4.36 -2.63 -11.95
CA ALA A 159 4.51 -3.85 -12.73
C ALA A 159 3.15 -4.42 -13.09
N ALA A 160 3.05 -5.04 -14.27
CA ALA A 160 1.81 -5.66 -14.71
C ALA A 160 2.04 -6.97 -15.46
N ALA A 161 1.03 -7.83 -15.41
CA ALA A 161 0.93 -9.08 -16.16
C ALA A 161 -0.08 -8.92 -17.29
N TYR A 162 0.34 -9.19 -18.51
CA TYR A 162 -0.43 -8.98 -19.74
C TYR A 162 -0.78 -10.31 -20.41
N ASP A 163 -1.97 -10.36 -20.99
CA ASP A 163 -2.37 -11.43 -21.92
C ASP A 163 -1.73 -11.22 -23.32
N PRO A 164 -1.86 -12.20 -24.25
CA PRO A 164 -1.33 -12.10 -25.61
C PRO A 164 -1.93 -10.94 -26.41
N GLN A 165 -3.06 -10.38 -25.98
CA GLN A 165 -3.70 -9.22 -26.60
C GLN A 165 -3.20 -7.90 -26.03
N GLY A 166 -2.27 -7.93 -25.06
CA GLY A 166 -1.70 -6.75 -24.43
C GLY A 166 -2.58 -6.14 -23.34
N ARG A 167 -3.63 -6.82 -22.88
CA ARG A 167 -4.48 -6.34 -21.80
C ARG A 167 -3.87 -6.76 -20.47
N ALA A 168 -3.78 -5.83 -19.51
CA ALA A 168 -3.33 -6.11 -18.16
C ALA A 168 -4.39 -6.91 -17.37
N LEU A 169 -3.99 -8.04 -16.84
CA LEU A 169 -4.83 -8.93 -16.02
C LEU A 169 -4.49 -8.89 -14.54
N ALA A 170 -3.29 -8.42 -14.20
CA ALA A 170 -2.89 -8.12 -12.83
C ALA A 170 -1.87 -6.99 -12.88
N ALA A 171 -1.85 -6.17 -11.85
CA ALA A 171 -0.82 -5.17 -11.65
C ALA A 171 -0.62 -4.89 -10.16
N GLY A 172 0.45 -4.18 -9.84
CA GLY A 172 0.76 -3.70 -8.51
C GLY A 172 1.88 -2.70 -8.57
N GLN A 173 2.12 -2.03 -7.45
CA GLN A 173 3.13 -0.99 -7.34
C GLN A 173 4.06 -1.26 -6.16
N HIS A 174 5.24 -0.67 -6.19
CA HIS A 174 6.00 -0.42 -4.98
C HIS A 174 6.34 1.08 -4.86
N GLN A 175 6.45 1.57 -3.64
CA GLN A 175 6.65 2.98 -3.33
C GLN A 175 7.99 3.16 -2.60
N PRO A 176 9.07 3.56 -3.27
CA PRO A 176 10.36 3.70 -2.63
C PRO A 176 10.46 4.99 -1.79
N VAL A 177 11.01 4.87 -0.59
CA VAL A 177 11.45 5.97 0.27
C VAL A 177 12.84 5.63 0.80
N GLY A 178 13.86 6.25 0.25
CA GLY A 178 15.25 5.90 0.57
C GLY A 178 15.52 4.41 0.30
N ALA A 179 16.00 3.70 1.30
CA ALA A 179 16.31 2.26 1.22
C ALA A 179 15.13 1.35 1.66
N VAL A 180 13.92 1.88 1.76
CA VAL A 180 12.70 1.15 2.16
C VAL A 180 11.66 1.26 1.06
N THR A 181 10.91 0.20 0.81
CA THR A 181 9.76 0.24 -0.09
C THR A 181 8.63 -0.66 0.39
N GLU A 182 7.40 -0.21 0.20
CA GLU A 182 6.19 -1.02 0.37
C GLU A 182 5.67 -1.48 -0.98
N ILE A 183 5.27 -2.74 -1.07
CA ILE A 183 4.49 -3.26 -2.22
C ILE A 183 3.02 -3.07 -1.89
N VAL A 184 2.32 -2.36 -2.77
CA VAL A 184 0.94 -1.94 -2.57
C VAL A 184 0.05 -2.22 -3.79
N GLY A 185 -1.24 -2.33 -3.57
CA GLY A 185 -2.25 -2.36 -4.63
C GLY A 185 -2.10 -3.54 -5.59
N VAL A 186 -1.55 -4.68 -5.15
CA VAL A 186 -1.45 -5.86 -6.02
C VAL A 186 -2.83 -6.45 -6.22
N GLY A 187 -3.36 -6.32 -7.43
CA GLY A 187 -4.67 -6.80 -7.80
C GLY A 187 -4.65 -7.67 -9.05
N THR A 188 -5.51 -8.70 -9.08
CA THR A 188 -5.74 -9.54 -10.27
C THR A 188 -7.21 -9.48 -10.61
N VAL A 189 -7.54 -9.13 -11.86
CA VAL A 189 -8.93 -9.06 -12.34
C VAL A 189 -9.67 -10.37 -12.04
N PRO A 190 -10.95 -10.33 -11.66
CA PRO A 190 -11.68 -11.51 -11.20
C PRO A 190 -11.59 -12.73 -12.14
N SER A 191 -11.69 -12.51 -13.45
CA SER A 191 -11.62 -13.56 -14.49
C SER A 191 -10.25 -14.22 -14.64
N ALA A 192 -9.18 -13.63 -14.08
CA ALA A 192 -7.81 -14.15 -14.20
C ALA A 192 -7.20 -14.60 -12.85
N ARG A 193 -8.01 -14.62 -11.78
CA ARG A 193 -7.56 -15.05 -10.44
C ARG A 193 -7.11 -16.52 -10.42
N ARG A 194 -6.33 -16.88 -9.41
CA ARG A 194 -5.78 -18.24 -9.17
C ARG A 194 -4.87 -18.78 -10.26
N ARG A 195 -4.34 -17.93 -11.13
CA ARG A 195 -3.38 -18.27 -12.19
C ARG A 195 -1.94 -17.90 -11.83
N GLY A 196 -1.68 -17.40 -10.60
CA GLY A 196 -0.35 -17.00 -10.14
C GLY A 196 0.09 -15.59 -10.61
N LEU A 197 -0.77 -14.83 -11.29
CA LEU A 197 -0.41 -13.51 -11.86
C LEU A 197 -0.02 -12.50 -10.79
N GLY A 198 -0.77 -12.40 -9.69
CA GLY A 198 -0.43 -11.49 -8.59
C GLY A 198 0.94 -11.82 -7.97
N LEU A 199 1.26 -13.10 -7.82
CA LEU A 199 2.56 -13.53 -7.31
C LEU A 199 3.69 -13.18 -8.29
N ALA A 200 3.49 -13.37 -9.59
CA ALA A 200 4.47 -13.01 -10.61
C ALA A 200 4.71 -11.49 -10.71
N VAL A 201 3.64 -10.69 -10.58
CA VAL A 201 3.74 -9.22 -10.48
C VAL A 201 4.53 -8.82 -9.24
N THR A 202 4.21 -9.40 -8.07
CA THR A 202 4.95 -9.12 -6.83
C THR A 202 6.42 -9.49 -6.94
N ALA A 203 6.76 -10.62 -7.57
CA ALA A 203 8.15 -11.02 -7.81
C ALA A 203 8.90 -10.01 -8.70
N ALA A 204 8.24 -9.47 -9.74
CA ALA A 204 8.82 -8.44 -10.60
C ALA A 204 9.07 -7.13 -9.82
N LEU A 205 8.14 -6.72 -8.94
CA LEU A 205 8.29 -5.55 -8.08
C LEU A 205 9.44 -5.73 -7.07
N VAL A 206 9.57 -6.92 -6.48
CA VAL A 206 10.70 -7.26 -5.59
C VAL A 206 12.02 -7.16 -6.35
N ALA A 207 12.10 -7.73 -7.56
CA ALA A 207 13.32 -7.70 -8.37
C ALA A 207 13.71 -6.25 -8.74
N ASP A 208 12.75 -5.40 -9.12
CA ASP A 208 13.00 -3.98 -9.39
C ASP A 208 13.47 -3.24 -8.13
N ALA A 209 12.81 -3.45 -6.99
CA ALA A 209 13.20 -2.84 -5.72
C ALA A 209 14.65 -3.22 -5.33
N ARG A 210 15.02 -4.50 -5.45
CA ARG A 210 16.39 -4.96 -5.19
C ARG A 210 17.41 -4.37 -6.17
N ALA A 211 17.08 -4.31 -7.45
CA ALA A 211 17.93 -3.69 -8.46
C ALA A 211 18.18 -2.19 -8.20
N ARG A 212 17.26 -1.52 -7.53
CA ARG A 212 17.41 -0.12 -7.06
C ARG A 212 18.17 0.01 -5.74
N GLY A 213 18.63 -1.08 -5.14
CA GLY A 213 19.36 -1.07 -3.88
C GLY A 213 18.47 -0.95 -2.63
N THR A 214 17.16 -1.27 -2.74
CA THR A 214 16.27 -1.28 -1.59
C THR A 214 16.69 -2.37 -0.59
N GLU A 215 16.90 -1.99 0.67
CA GLU A 215 17.31 -2.91 1.74
C GLU A 215 16.09 -3.56 2.42
N LEU A 216 15.00 -2.81 2.61
CA LEU A 216 13.79 -3.26 3.29
C LEU A 216 12.60 -3.21 2.35
N VAL A 217 12.13 -4.37 1.91
CA VAL A 217 10.90 -4.55 1.13
C VAL A 217 9.84 -5.14 2.05
N PHE A 218 8.67 -4.51 2.11
CA PHE A 218 7.59 -4.98 2.96
C PHE A 218 6.23 -4.81 2.27
N LEU A 219 5.19 -5.41 2.85
CA LEU A 219 3.81 -5.29 2.42
C LEU A 219 2.86 -5.58 3.60
N SER A 220 1.62 -5.15 3.47
CA SER A 220 0.51 -5.57 4.31
C SER A 220 -0.37 -6.53 3.51
N ALA A 221 -0.59 -7.75 4.01
CA ALA A 221 -1.45 -8.74 3.36
C ALA A 221 -2.90 -8.58 3.84
N SER A 222 -3.88 -8.74 2.93
CA SER A 222 -5.31 -8.60 3.29
C SER A 222 -5.77 -9.60 4.36
N ASP A 223 -5.16 -10.79 4.38
CA ASP A 223 -5.52 -11.87 5.30
C ASP A 223 -4.41 -12.94 5.37
N ALA A 224 -4.63 -13.97 6.19
CA ALA A 224 -3.68 -15.07 6.37
C ALA A 224 -3.48 -15.93 5.11
N ASP A 225 -4.47 -16.02 4.22
CA ASP A 225 -4.35 -16.79 2.98
C ASP A 225 -3.44 -16.07 1.99
N VAL A 226 -3.60 -14.76 1.87
CA VAL A 226 -2.74 -13.89 1.07
C VAL A 226 -1.33 -13.83 1.68
N ALA A 227 -1.20 -13.80 3.01
CA ALA A 227 0.10 -13.88 3.67
C ALA A 227 0.84 -15.19 3.33
N ARG A 228 0.15 -16.34 3.31
CA ARG A 228 0.74 -17.62 2.86
C ARG A 228 1.18 -17.57 1.40
N LEU A 229 0.46 -16.84 0.55
CA LEU A 229 0.85 -16.65 -0.85
C LEU A 229 2.17 -15.88 -0.95
N TYR A 230 2.30 -14.75 -0.24
CA TYR A 230 3.53 -13.95 -0.22
C TYR A 230 4.69 -14.67 0.48
N GLY A 231 4.42 -15.58 1.42
CA GLY A 231 5.41 -16.47 2.02
C GLY A 231 6.19 -17.29 0.98
N ARG A 232 5.60 -17.60 -0.18
CA ARG A 232 6.28 -18.29 -1.30
C ARG A 232 7.37 -17.45 -1.96
N LEU A 233 7.31 -16.13 -1.83
CA LEU A 233 8.34 -15.20 -2.30
C LEU A 233 9.45 -14.93 -1.27
N GLY A 234 9.30 -15.43 -0.04
CA GLY A 234 10.22 -15.17 1.06
C GLY A 234 9.75 -14.08 2.03
N PHE A 235 8.50 -13.60 1.91
CA PHE A 235 7.95 -12.69 2.91
C PHE A 235 7.58 -13.46 4.18
N ARG A 236 7.83 -12.82 5.33
CA ARG A 236 7.46 -13.34 6.64
C ARG A 236 6.71 -12.28 7.45
N THR A 237 5.65 -12.68 8.13
CA THR A 237 4.92 -11.83 9.07
C THR A 237 5.82 -11.44 10.23
N VAL A 238 5.92 -10.16 10.50
CA VAL A 238 6.78 -9.58 11.54
C VAL A 238 6.00 -8.72 12.52
N ALA A 239 4.80 -8.28 12.14
CA ALA A 239 3.93 -7.42 12.93
C ALA A 239 2.50 -7.45 12.37
N THR A 240 1.63 -6.63 12.94
CA THR A 240 0.23 -6.47 12.54
C THR A 240 -0.01 -5.02 12.11
N ALA A 241 -0.36 -4.81 10.84
CA ALA A 241 -0.93 -3.54 10.41
C ALA A 241 -2.41 -3.49 10.78
N LEU A 242 -2.82 -2.40 11.42
CA LEU A 242 -4.20 -2.16 11.81
C LEU A 242 -4.79 -1.06 10.94
N ILE A 243 -5.97 -1.31 10.38
CA ILE A 243 -6.74 -0.37 9.57
C ILE A 243 -8.10 -0.22 10.22
N ALA A 244 -8.52 1.01 10.46
CA ALA A 244 -9.86 1.33 10.93
C ALA A 244 -10.52 2.31 9.97
N GLU A 245 -11.76 2.03 9.62
CA GLU A 245 -12.56 2.87 8.74
C GLU A 245 -14.05 2.80 9.11
N SER A 246 -14.81 3.82 8.67
CA SER A 246 -16.26 3.95 8.91
C SER A 246 -17.09 3.21 7.89
#